data_88358cb19b5b17d9f70ff754455078a4
#
_entry.id   88358cb19b5b17d9f70ff754455078a4
#
_cell.length_a   1.000
_cell.length_b   1.000
_cell.length_c   1.000
_cell.angle_alpha   90.00
_cell.angle_beta   90.00
_cell.angle_gamma   90.00
#
_symmetry.space_group_name_H-M   'P 1'
#
loop_
_entity.id
_entity.type
_entity.pdbx_description
1 polymer ?
#
loop_
_entity_poly.entity_id
_entity_poly.type
_entity_poly.pdbx_seq_one_letter_code
_entity_poly.pdbx_strand_id
1 'polypeptide(L)'
;MTLTADAADIPAGFEPHFRKSPMTDPWEPLYSRRLEKTVQMGLRLAKAHTNSRGLIHGGLIAALSDNAMGYACAQAMGWDTSKSLVTISLAVDFIGSADIGQWLAIEPEVIRTGSTICFAQSLIKADDVVIARANGTFRVVPKKEPVS
;
A
#
# COMPACT_ATOMS: atom_id res chain seq x y z
N MET A 1 -17.77 -5.56 -22.25
CA MET A 1 -17.44 -6.78 -21.50
C MET A 1 -16.36 -6.43 -20.49
N THR A 2 -16.74 -6.28 -19.25
CA THR A 2 -15.80 -6.09 -18.16
C THR A 2 -15.09 -7.42 -17.92
N LEU A 3 -13.82 -7.49 -18.24
CA LEU A 3 -12.97 -8.57 -17.77
C LEU A 3 -12.83 -8.40 -16.25
N THR A 4 -13.66 -9.09 -15.50
CA THR A 4 -13.34 -9.33 -14.10
C THR A 4 -12.03 -10.10 -14.10
N ALA A 5 -11.00 -9.55 -13.45
CA ALA A 5 -9.75 -10.28 -13.25
C ALA A 5 -10.12 -11.63 -12.66
N ASP A 6 -9.84 -12.68 -13.41
CA ASP A 6 -10.10 -14.04 -12.97
C ASP A 6 -9.28 -14.23 -11.68
N ALA A 7 -9.88 -14.87 -10.68
CA ALA A 7 -9.19 -15.14 -9.40
C ALA A 7 -7.85 -15.86 -9.60
N ALA A 8 -7.67 -16.54 -10.75
CA ALA A 8 -6.44 -17.19 -11.17
C ALA A 8 -5.29 -16.21 -11.47
N ASP A 9 -5.58 -14.91 -11.72
CA ASP A 9 -4.58 -13.89 -12.05
C ASP A 9 -4.04 -13.14 -10.84
N ILE A 10 -4.49 -13.51 -9.64
CA ILE A 10 -4.04 -12.88 -8.40
C ILE A 10 -2.97 -13.76 -7.77
N PRO A 11 -1.77 -13.21 -7.48
CA PRO A 11 -0.71 -13.99 -6.84
C PRO A 11 -1.16 -14.64 -5.53
N ALA A 12 -0.59 -15.82 -5.24
CA ALA A 12 -0.95 -16.61 -4.06
C ALA A 12 -0.80 -15.78 -2.77
N GLY A 13 -1.77 -15.92 -1.88
CA GLY A 13 -1.78 -15.26 -0.57
C GLY A 13 -2.39 -13.87 -0.57
N PHE A 14 -2.62 -13.26 -1.73
CA PHE A 14 -3.34 -11.99 -1.79
C PHE A 14 -4.85 -12.23 -1.72
N GLU A 15 -5.52 -11.44 -0.90
CA GLU A 15 -6.96 -11.44 -0.71
C GLU A 15 -7.50 -10.02 -0.91
N PRO A 16 -8.81 -9.83 -1.15
CA PRO A 16 -9.38 -8.49 -1.21
C PRO A 16 -8.94 -7.67 0.00
N HIS A 17 -8.52 -6.44 -0.24
CA HIS A 17 -7.98 -5.58 0.80
C HIS A 17 -9.03 -5.34 1.91
N PHE A 18 -8.60 -5.46 3.16
CA PHE A 18 -9.46 -5.48 4.34
C PHE A 18 -10.06 -4.12 4.74
N ARG A 19 -9.57 -3.02 4.16
CA ARG A 19 -10.03 -1.67 4.52
C ARG A 19 -10.40 -0.87 3.27
N LYS A 20 -11.57 -0.27 3.31
CA LYS A 20 -12.05 0.63 2.26
C LYS A 20 -11.91 2.08 2.70
N SER A 21 -11.64 2.97 1.76
CA SER A 21 -11.65 4.41 2.02
C SER A 21 -12.10 5.17 0.77
N PRO A 22 -12.70 6.35 0.92
CA PRO A 22 -13.09 7.16 -0.24
C PRO A 22 -11.92 7.48 -1.17
N MET A 23 -10.72 7.66 -0.62
CA MET A 23 -9.52 7.96 -1.42
C MET A 23 -9.14 6.81 -2.34
N THR A 24 -9.26 5.57 -1.88
CA THR A 24 -8.85 4.39 -2.63
C THR A 24 -9.98 3.71 -3.39
N ASP A 25 -11.24 4.05 -3.11
CA ASP A 25 -12.40 3.45 -3.77
C ASP A 25 -12.30 3.46 -5.31
N PRO A 26 -11.90 4.56 -5.95
CA PRO A 26 -11.76 4.58 -7.41
C PRO A 26 -10.71 3.62 -7.97
N TRP A 27 -9.80 3.13 -7.14
CA TRP A 27 -8.70 2.25 -7.55
C TRP A 27 -8.98 0.76 -7.29
N GLU A 28 -10.10 0.44 -6.64
CA GLU A 28 -10.50 -0.95 -6.40
C GLU A 28 -10.69 -1.72 -7.71
N PRO A 29 -10.38 -3.03 -7.77
CA PRO A 29 -10.07 -3.89 -6.61
C PRO A 29 -8.62 -3.78 -6.17
N LEU A 30 -8.43 -3.63 -4.87
CA LEU A 30 -7.13 -3.69 -4.21
C LEU A 30 -7.02 -4.98 -3.40
N TYR A 31 -5.81 -5.47 -3.26
CA TYR A 31 -5.54 -6.72 -2.56
C TYR A 31 -4.47 -6.51 -1.51
N SER A 32 -4.46 -7.35 -0.49
CA SER A 32 -3.42 -7.35 0.54
C SER A 32 -3.05 -8.76 0.91
N ARG A 33 -1.81 -8.92 1.37
CA ARG A 33 -1.29 -10.16 1.91
C ARG A 33 -0.69 -9.86 3.27
N ARG A 34 -1.29 -10.41 4.32
CA ARG A 34 -0.78 -10.27 5.69
C ARG A 34 0.26 -11.32 5.94
N LEU A 35 1.46 -10.89 6.28
CA LEU A 35 2.57 -11.74 6.68
C LEU A 35 2.81 -11.54 8.18
N GLU A 36 3.70 -12.35 8.77
CA GLU A 36 3.97 -12.28 10.22
C GLU A 36 4.38 -10.88 10.67
N LYS A 37 5.26 -10.22 9.92
CA LYS A 37 5.88 -8.94 10.32
C LYS A 37 5.52 -7.76 9.42
N THR A 38 4.70 -7.95 8.42
CA THR A 38 4.35 -6.90 7.47
C THR A 38 3.03 -7.18 6.77
N VAL A 39 2.52 -6.15 6.09
CA VAL A 39 1.38 -6.26 5.19
C VAL A 39 1.82 -5.78 3.83
N GLN A 40 1.61 -6.59 2.81
CA GLN A 40 1.85 -6.21 1.43
C GLN A 40 0.53 -5.81 0.77
N MET A 41 0.58 -4.89 -0.16
CA MET A 41 -0.56 -4.54 -1.00
C MET A 41 -0.26 -4.86 -2.45
N GLY A 42 -1.30 -5.15 -3.22
CA GLY A 42 -1.15 -5.44 -4.64
C GLY A 42 -2.40 -5.10 -5.43
N LEU A 43 -2.20 -4.87 -6.71
CA LEU A 43 -3.29 -4.65 -7.65
C LEU A 43 -2.85 -4.95 -9.08
N ARG A 44 -3.83 -5.31 -9.91
CA ARG A 44 -3.62 -5.41 -11.35
C ARG A 44 -3.84 -4.02 -11.96
N LEU A 45 -2.83 -3.48 -12.63
CA LEU A 45 -2.92 -2.15 -13.19
C LEU A 45 -3.99 -2.07 -14.28
N ALA A 46 -4.86 -1.08 -14.14
CA ALA A 46 -5.96 -0.79 -15.04
C ALA A 46 -5.94 0.71 -15.39
N LYS A 47 -6.83 1.12 -16.27
CA LYS A 47 -6.91 2.52 -16.74
C LYS A 47 -7.02 3.53 -15.59
N ALA A 48 -7.80 3.21 -14.54
CA ALA A 48 -7.98 4.10 -13.39
C ALA A 48 -6.69 4.39 -12.61
N HIS A 49 -5.64 3.60 -12.83
CA HIS A 49 -4.36 3.73 -12.14
C HIS A 49 -3.31 4.46 -12.96
N THR A 50 -3.68 4.96 -14.14
CA THR A 50 -2.71 5.53 -15.09
C THR A 50 -2.84 7.03 -15.22
N ASN A 51 -1.76 7.63 -15.71
CA ASN A 51 -1.71 9.04 -16.11
C ASN A 51 -2.19 9.22 -17.56
N SER A 52 -2.12 10.45 -18.06
CA SER A 52 -2.54 10.78 -19.44
C SER A 52 -1.75 10.06 -20.53
N ARG A 53 -0.59 9.47 -20.19
CA ARG A 53 0.24 8.71 -21.13
C ARG A 53 -0.02 7.20 -21.06
N GLY A 54 -0.98 6.76 -20.24
CA GLY A 54 -1.29 5.34 -20.06
C GLY A 54 -0.29 4.58 -19.19
N LEU A 55 0.58 5.28 -18.47
CA LEU A 55 1.55 4.70 -17.55
C LEU A 55 1.07 4.87 -16.10
N ILE A 56 1.54 4.00 -15.21
CA ILE A 56 1.18 4.09 -13.80
C ILE A 56 1.42 5.51 -13.26
N HIS A 57 0.43 6.02 -12.52
CA HIS A 57 0.51 7.35 -11.93
C HIS A 57 1.36 7.32 -10.66
N GLY A 58 2.35 8.23 -10.59
CA GLY A 58 3.23 8.34 -9.42
C GLY A 58 2.47 8.65 -8.13
N GLY A 59 1.40 9.43 -8.21
CA GLY A 59 0.53 9.72 -7.07
C GLY A 59 -0.15 8.49 -6.49
N LEU A 60 -0.54 7.53 -7.33
CA LEU A 60 -1.08 6.25 -6.89
C LEU A 60 -0.01 5.46 -6.12
N ILE A 61 1.20 5.39 -6.65
CA ILE A 61 2.32 4.73 -5.99
C ILE A 61 2.56 5.34 -4.60
N ALA A 62 2.61 6.66 -4.52
CA ALA A 62 2.84 7.37 -3.25
C ALA A 62 1.73 7.10 -2.24
N ALA A 63 0.46 7.18 -2.64
CA ALA A 63 -0.67 6.96 -1.75
C ALA A 63 -0.73 5.51 -1.24
N LEU A 64 -0.56 4.54 -2.11
CA LEU A 64 -0.59 3.13 -1.71
C LEU A 64 0.65 2.72 -0.90
N SER A 65 1.81 3.31 -1.18
CA SER A 65 3.02 3.10 -0.37
C SER A 65 2.83 3.62 1.05
N ASP A 66 2.23 4.79 1.19
CA ASP A 66 1.87 5.36 2.49
C ASP A 66 0.96 4.40 3.26
N ASN A 67 -0.12 3.96 2.64
CA ASN A 67 -1.06 3.03 3.23
C ASN A 67 -0.39 1.71 3.63
N ALA A 68 0.36 1.10 2.71
CA ALA A 68 1.01 -0.18 2.96
C ALA A 68 2.03 -0.12 4.11
N MET A 69 2.86 0.92 4.14
CA MET A 69 3.81 1.12 5.23
C MET A 69 3.09 1.35 6.57
N GLY A 70 1.99 2.11 6.56
CA GLY A 70 1.16 2.31 7.75
C GLY A 70 0.58 0.99 8.27
N TYR A 71 0.04 0.15 7.40
CA TYR A 71 -0.47 -1.17 7.79
C TYR A 71 0.64 -2.10 8.27
N ALA A 72 1.81 -2.05 7.65
CA ALA A 72 2.96 -2.83 8.10
C ALA A 72 3.39 -2.43 9.53
N CYS A 73 3.42 -1.14 9.83
CA CYS A 73 3.68 -0.65 11.18
C CYS A 73 2.60 -1.10 12.15
N ALA A 74 1.33 -1.03 11.78
CA ALA A 74 0.23 -1.53 12.61
C ALA A 74 0.36 -3.02 12.88
N GLN A 75 0.73 -3.82 11.89
CA GLN A 75 0.99 -5.25 12.04
C GLN A 75 2.12 -5.50 13.03
N ALA A 76 3.22 -4.76 12.91
CA ALA A 76 4.36 -4.87 13.82
C ALA A 76 4.03 -4.46 15.26
N MET A 77 3.05 -3.58 15.44
CA MET A 77 2.56 -3.13 16.74
C MET A 77 1.44 -4.02 17.30
N GLY A 78 1.09 -5.12 16.63
CA GLY A 78 0.05 -6.05 17.07
C GLY A 78 -1.38 -5.54 16.89
N TRP A 79 -1.61 -4.58 16.00
CA TRP A 79 -2.94 -3.99 15.72
C TRP A 79 -3.63 -3.44 16.98
N ASP A 80 -2.88 -2.68 17.78
CA ASP A 80 -3.42 -2.04 18.97
C ASP A 80 -4.53 -1.06 18.60
N THR A 81 -5.78 -1.42 18.93
CA THR A 81 -6.96 -0.64 18.55
C THR A 81 -7.09 0.69 19.29
N SER A 82 -6.30 0.90 20.35
CA SER A 82 -6.26 2.18 21.08
C SER A 82 -5.38 3.22 20.40
N LYS A 83 -4.67 2.84 19.35
CA LYS A 83 -3.68 3.69 18.68
C LYS A 83 -3.99 3.85 17.21
N SER A 84 -3.57 4.98 16.67
CA SER A 84 -3.58 5.30 15.24
C SER A 84 -2.19 5.72 14.80
N LEU A 85 -1.95 5.64 13.51
CA LEU A 85 -0.72 6.13 12.92
C LEU A 85 -1.03 7.34 12.03
N VAL A 86 -0.21 8.37 12.16
CA VAL A 86 -0.29 9.57 11.34
C VAL A 86 1.04 9.72 10.60
N THR A 87 0.96 9.89 9.29
CA THR A 87 2.15 10.08 8.47
C THR A 87 2.80 11.42 8.79
N ILE A 88 4.08 11.38 9.19
CA ILE A 88 4.90 12.58 9.39
C ILE A 88 5.65 12.91 8.12
N SER A 89 6.24 11.90 7.50
CA SER A 89 7.09 12.06 6.33
C SER A 89 6.91 10.89 5.38
N LEU A 90 6.86 11.20 4.10
CA LEU A 90 6.77 10.22 3.03
C LEU A 90 7.71 10.68 1.92
N ALA A 91 8.65 9.82 1.54
CA ALA A 91 9.54 10.05 0.42
C ALA A 91 9.44 8.89 -0.55
N VAL A 92 9.33 9.19 -1.83
CA VAL A 92 9.23 8.18 -2.89
C VAL A 92 10.22 8.52 -3.99
N ASP A 93 11.03 7.54 -4.38
CA ASP A 93 11.87 7.63 -5.56
C ASP A 93 11.26 6.78 -6.66
N PHE A 94 11.00 7.39 -7.80
CA PHE A 94 10.46 6.72 -8.98
C PHE A 94 11.62 6.26 -9.86
N ILE A 95 11.76 4.94 -10.01
CA ILE A 95 12.92 4.32 -10.65
C ILE A 95 12.56 3.85 -12.07
N GLY A 96 11.35 3.35 -12.25
CA GLY A 96 10.85 2.82 -13.50
C GLY A 96 9.37 3.11 -13.70
N SER A 97 8.78 2.48 -14.70
CA SER A 97 7.38 2.64 -15.04
C SER A 97 6.68 1.30 -15.17
N ALA A 98 5.36 1.32 -15.25
CA ALA A 98 4.57 0.12 -15.43
C ALA A 98 3.35 0.41 -16.32
N ASP A 99 2.89 -0.61 -17.02
CA ASP A 99 1.80 -0.57 -17.97
C ASP A 99 0.54 -1.26 -17.44
N ILE A 100 -0.59 -0.94 -18.05
CA ILE A 100 -1.85 -1.64 -17.80
C ILE A 100 -1.64 -3.16 -17.99
N GLY A 101 -2.18 -3.94 -17.06
CA GLY A 101 -2.10 -5.39 -17.07
C GLY A 101 -1.00 -5.97 -16.18
N GLN A 102 0.00 -5.18 -15.80
CA GLN A 102 1.04 -5.65 -14.88
C GLN A 102 0.50 -5.74 -13.45
N TRP A 103 1.07 -6.63 -12.66
CA TRP A 103 0.80 -6.73 -11.23
C TRP A 103 1.73 -5.80 -10.46
N LEU A 104 1.13 -4.86 -9.76
CA LEU A 104 1.86 -3.97 -8.86
C LEU A 104 1.86 -4.58 -7.45
N ALA A 105 3.05 -4.78 -6.89
CA ALA A 105 3.21 -5.23 -5.51
C ALA A 105 3.95 -4.17 -4.70
N ILE A 106 3.41 -3.85 -3.54
CA ILE A 106 4.02 -2.92 -2.58
C ILE A 106 4.44 -3.76 -1.39
N GLU A 107 5.74 -3.78 -1.13
CA GLU A 107 6.37 -4.69 -0.18
C GLU A 107 7.08 -3.90 0.92
N PRO A 108 6.34 -3.49 1.98
CA PRO A 108 6.94 -2.76 3.09
C PRO A 108 7.79 -3.64 3.98
N GLU A 109 8.78 -2.99 4.59
CA GLU A 109 9.58 -3.54 5.67
C GLU A 109 9.60 -2.53 6.80
N VAL A 110 9.22 -2.95 8.01
CA VAL A 110 9.28 -2.09 9.19
C VAL A 110 10.72 -2.07 9.70
N ILE A 111 11.29 -0.88 9.77
CA ILE A 111 12.66 -0.69 10.25
C ILE A 111 12.69 -0.66 11.77
N ARG A 112 11.75 0.09 12.38
CA ARG A 112 11.65 0.22 13.83
C ARG A 112 10.26 0.67 14.23
N THR A 113 9.72 0.03 15.27
CA THR A 113 8.54 0.49 15.97
C THR A 113 8.94 1.04 17.33
N GLY A 114 8.42 2.22 17.67
CA GLY A 114 8.60 2.83 18.97
C GLY A 114 7.25 3.20 19.58
N SER A 115 7.27 3.70 20.80
CA SER A 115 6.05 4.15 21.49
C SER A 115 5.44 5.40 20.86
N THR A 116 6.24 6.20 20.16
CA THR A 116 5.80 7.47 19.57
C THR A 116 6.02 7.56 18.07
N ILE A 117 7.01 6.86 17.52
CA ILE A 117 7.38 6.94 16.10
C ILE A 117 7.70 5.55 15.57
N CYS A 118 7.22 5.28 14.35
CA CYS A 118 7.55 4.08 13.57
C CYS A 118 8.20 4.49 12.25
N PHE A 119 9.18 3.69 11.84
CA PHE A 119 9.90 3.87 10.57
C PHE A 119 9.71 2.65 9.69
N ALA A 120 9.38 2.88 8.43
CA ALA A 120 9.25 1.81 7.44
C ALA A 120 9.85 2.24 6.10
N GLN A 121 10.20 1.26 5.31
CA GLN A 121 10.59 1.43 3.91
C GLN A 121 9.81 0.43 3.07
N SER A 122 9.76 0.67 1.76
CA SER A 122 9.06 -0.23 0.84
C SER A 122 9.72 -0.27 -0.51
N LEU A 123 9.74 -1.44 -1.12
CA LEU A 123 9.95 -1.58 -2.56
C LEU A 123 8.59 -1.72 -3.24
N ILE A 124 8.49 -1.13 -4.42
CA ILE A 124 7.32 -1.23 -5.27
C ILE A 124 7.75 -1.89 -6.57
N LYS A 125 7.09 -2.99 -6.93
CA LYS A 125 7.46 -3.82 -8.07
C LYS A 125 6.30 -3.95 -9.04
N ALA A 126 6.63 -3.95 -10.32
CA ALA A 126 5.70 -4.32 -11.39
C ALA A 126 6.22 -5.60 -12.03
N ASP A 127 5.42 -6.68 -11.97
CA ASP A 127 5.81 -8.02 -12.42
C ASP A 127 7.22 -8.39 -11.91
N ASP A 128 7.43 -8.22 -10.60
CA ASP A 128 8.67 -8.51 -9.86
C ASP A 128 9.88 -7.60 -10.18
N VAL A 129 9.70 -6.58 -11.02
CA VAL A 129 10.75 -5.58 -11.31
C VAL A 129 10.54 -4.34 -10.45
N VAL A 130 11.56 -3.92 -9.73
CA VAL A 130 11.50 -2.71 -8.89
C VAL A 130 11.29 -1.47 -9.77
N ILE A 131 10.21 -0.73 -9.51
CA ILE A 131 9.89 0.51 -10.23
C ILE A 131 9.88 1.74 -9.32
N ALA A 132 9.88 1.54 -8.01
CA ALA A 132 9.93 2.63 -7.04
C ALA A 132 10.41 2.13 -5.68
N ARG A 133 10.85 3.05 -4.85
CA ARG A 133 11.13 2.79 -3.44
C ARG A 133 10.55 3.92 -2.59
N ALA A 134 10.16 3.61 -1.37
CA ALA A 134 9.57 4.59 -0.47
C ALA A 134 10.13 4.47 0.94
N ASN A 135 10.13 5.59 1.66
CA ASN A 135 10.39 5.65 3.10
C ASN A 135 9.23 6.36 3.76
N GLY A 136 8.81 5.86 4.91
CA GLY A 136 7.74 6.47 5.68
C GLY A 136 8.09 6.58 7.15
N THR A 137 7.73 7.71 7.75
CA THR A 137 7.82 7.94 9.18
C THR A 137 6.42 8.24 9.69
N PHE A 138 6.01 7.53 10.74
CA PHE A 138 4.65 7.60 11.27
C PHE A 138 4.70 7.92 12.75
N ARG A 139 3.83 8.84 13.18
CA ARG A 139 3.63 9.13 14.59
C ARG A 139 2.53 8.23 15.14
N VAL A 140 2.79 7.61 16.29
CA VAL A 140 1.81 6.85 17.05
C VAL A 140 1.01 7.83 17.91
N VAL A 141 -0.29 7.87 17.74
CA VAL A 141 -1.19 8.76 18.48
C VAL A 141 -2.33 7.96 19.08
N PRO A 142 -2.94 8.44 20.18
CA PRO A 142 -4.16 7.83 20.68
C PRO A 142 -5.25 7.91 19.60
N LYS A 143 -6.01 6.82 19.44
CA LYS A 143 -7.11 6.79 18.50
C LYS A 143 -8.19 7.75 18.98
N LYS A 144 -8.61 8.68 18.11
CA LYS A 144 -9.75 9.54 18.39
C LYS A 144 -11.03 8.70 18.42
N GLU A 145 -11.85 8.91 19.44
CA GLU A 145 -13.18 8.36 19.44
C GLU A 145 -14.00 8.98 18.30
N PRO A 146 -14.90 8.19 17.66
CA PRO A 146 -15.76 8.75 16.64
C PRO A 146 -16.58 9.90 17.24
N VAL A 147 -16.63 11.01 16.54
CA VAL A 147 -17.50 12.12 16.91
C VAL A 147 -18.94 11.67 16.66
N SER A 148 -19.70 11.53 17.73
CA SER A 148 -21.13 11.18 17.66
C SER A 148 -21.94 12.33 17.09
#